data_748a8cb57eaedf2ff3760dc10085dc5e
#
_entry.id   748a8cb57eaedf2ff3760dc10085dc5e
#
_cell.length_a   1.000
_cell.length_b   1.000
_cell.length_c   1.000
_cell.angle_alpha   90.00
_cell.angle_beta   90.00
_cell.angle_gamma   90.00
#
_symmetry.space_group_name_H-M   'P 1'
#
loop_
_entity.id
_entity.type
_entity.pdbx_description
1 polymer ?
#
loop_
_entity_poly.entity_id
_entity_poly.type
_entity_poly.pdbx_seq_one_letter_code
_entity_poly.pdbx_strand_id
1 'polypeptide(L)'
;MSTLRAKRSMRLDARHLRYRRTQGEGAVLHCFLLDCSGSMLAGERLARAKGMLVALFDRAYRERATIALVCFGGGRAEVRRQPGAAHWFNERWIAPIGGGGGTPLALGLSSAATVLERAARHRPAQRRWLWVLTDGRTNEKPQAPASADEIVVVDFEEGSIRAGRGKALALDWGARYITADALSEGGDHSYHRGV
;
A
#
# COMPACT_ATOMS: atom_id res chain seq x y z
N MET A 1 1.44 -0.58 33.86
CA MET A 1 1.62 -0.98 35.29
C MET A 1 2.76 -1.95 35.55
N SER A 2 3.59 -2.28 34.59
CA SER A 2 4.61 -3.33 34.72
C SER A 2 5.97 -2.90 35.26
N THR A 3 6.42 -1.68 34.97
CA THR A 3 7.74 -1.18 35.42
C THR A 3 7.83 -0.91 36.93
N LEU A 4 6.77 -0.37 37.53
CA LEU A 4 6.72 -0.09 38.96
C LEU A 4 6.63 -1.35 39.83
N ARG A 5 5.98 -2.41 39.32
CA ARG A 5 5.93 -3.72 40.01
C ARG A 5 7.29 -4.43 40.04
N ALA A 6 8.16 -4.17 39.06
CA ALA A 6 9.49 -4.78 38.98
C ALA A 6 10.52 -4.03 39.86
N LYS A 7 10.22 -2.81 40.35
CA LYS A 7 11.18 -1.94 41.04
C LYS A 7 11.51 -2.38 42.46
N ARG A 8 10.60 -3.05 43.20
CA ARG A 8 10.80 -3.48 44.61
C ARG A 8 11.85 -2.67 45.34
N SER A 9 11.61 -1.43 45.72
CA SER A 9 12.51 -0.59 46.54
C SER A 9 13.94 -0.29 46.05
N MET A 10 14.40 -0.80 44.90
CA MET A 10 15.72 -0.51 44.33
C MET A 10 15.69 0.67 43.35
N ARG A 11 16.83 1.36 43.13
CA ARG A 11 16.95 2.39 42.08
C ARG A 11 16.56 1.82 40.70
N LEU A 12 15.87 2.62 39.87
CA LEU A 12 15.52 2.25 38.51
C LEU A 12 16.78 1.99 37.69
N ASP A 13 16.92 0.77 37.19
CA ASP A 13 17.96 0.32 36.29
C ASP A 13 17.30 -0.11 34.98
N ALA A 14 18.07 -0.13 33.89
CA ALA A 14 17.64 -0.59 32.56
C ALA A 14 16.96 -1.97 32.59
N ARG A 15 17.39 -2.84 33.51
CA ARG A 15 16.81 -4.17 33.76
C ARG A 15 15.37 -4.14 34.28
N HIS A 16 14.94 -3.03 34.86
CA HIS A 16 13.57 -2.85 35.35
C HIS A 16 12.62 -2.32 34.28
N LEU A 17 13.15 -1.86 33.13
CA LEU A 17 12.37 -1.35 32.03
C LEU A 17 11.75 -2.53 31.26
N ARG A 18 10.49 -2.81 31.56
CA ARG A 18 9.69 -3.73 30.79
C ARG A 18 8.95 -2.95 29.72
N TYR A 19 9.51 -2.92 28.53
CA TYR A 19 8.79 -2.43 27.37
C TYR A 19 7.62 -3.39 27.11
N ARG A 20 6.42 -2.97 27.47
CA ARG A 20 5.24 -3.59 26.92
C ARG A 20 5.31 -3.28 25.43
N ARG A 21 5.68 -4.26 24.61
CA ARG A 21 5.24 -4.26 23.22
C ARG A 21 3.72 -4.24 23.30
N THR A 22 3.12 -3.08 23.26
CA THR A 22 1.77 -2.91 22.78
C THR A 22 1.86 -3.35 21.33
N GLN A 23 1.63 -4.65 21.08
CA GLN A 23 1.01 -5.04 19.83
C GLN A 23 -0.29 -4.27 19.87
N GLY A 24 -0.31 -3.09 19.23
CA GLY A 24 -1.55 -2.38 19.00
C GLY A 24 -2.42 -3.37 18.27
N GLU A 25 -3.52 -3.74 18.90
CA GLU A 25 -4.62 -4.39 18.21
C GLU A 25 -4.81 -3.58 16.95
N GLY A 26 -4.52 -4.17 15.77
CA GLY A 26 -4.85 -3.58 14.50
C GLY A 26 -3.83 -2.67 13.82
N ALA A 27 -2.52 -2.82 14.05
CA ALA A 27 -1.56 -2.19 13.12
C ALA A 27 -1.86 -2.67 11.69
N VAL A 28 -2.29 -1.75 10.83
CA VAL A 28 -2.61 -2.05 9.43
C VAL A 28 -1.31 -2.19 8.63
N LEU A 29 -1.28 -3.15 7.71
CA LEU A 29 -0.31 -3.20 6.62
C LEU A 29 -0.93 -2.58 5.38
N HIS A 30 -0.37 -1.49 4.90
CA HIS A 30 -0.68 -0.93 3.59
C HIS A 30 0.33 -1.46 2.57
N CYS A 31 -0.11 -2.36 1.69
CA CYS A 31 0.67 -2.83 0.55
C CYS A 31 0.29 -1.99 -0.67
N PHE A 32 1.22 -1.21 -1.18
CA PHE A 32 1.04 -0.40 -2.37
C PHE A 32 1.53 -1.17 -3.58
N LEU A 33 0.68 -1.28 -4.59
CA LEU A 33 0.97 -1.85 -5.91
C LEU A 33 0.95 -0.72 -6.92
N LEU A 34 2.12 -0.28 -7.39
CA LEU A 34 2.28 0.85 -8.29
C LEU A 34 2.52 0.36 -9.72
N ASP A 35 1.67 0.82 -10.61
CA ASP A 35 1.84 0.68 -12.05
C ASP A 35 2.92 1.64 -12.55
N CYS A 36 3.97 1.08 -13.14
CA CYS A 36 5.08 1.79 -13.78
C CYS A 36 5.11 1.52 -15.29
N SER A 37 4.00 1.13 -15.89
CA SER A 37 3.88 0.88 -17.33
C SER A 37 4.11 2.14 -18.16
N GLY A 38 4.30 1.97 -19.45
CA GLY A 38 4.54 3.07 -20.37
C GLY A 38 3.44 4.13 -20.36
N SER A 39 2.18 3.74 -20.14
CA SER A 39 1.06 4.68 -20.05
C SER A 39 1.11 5.56 -18.79
N MET A 40 1.58 5.00 -17.68
CA MET A 40 1.82 5.77 -16.45
C MET A 40 3.04 6.70 -16.58
N LEU A 41 4.03 6.31 -17.37
CA LEU A 41 5.20 7.15 -17.67
C LEU A 41 4.85 8.31 -18.62
N ALA A 42 3.84 8.13 -19.48
CA ALA A 42 3.38 9.16 -20.39
C ALA A 42 2.62 10.25 -19.59
N GLY A 43 3.07 11.48 -19.71
CA GLY A 43 2.53 12.59 -18.94
C GLY A 43 3.01 12.59 -17.48
N GLU A 44 2.23 13.22 -16.61
CA GLU A 44 2.61 13.41 -15.19
C GLU A 44 2.03 12.35 -14.23
N ARG A 45 1.38 11.30 -14.75
CA ARG A 45 0.66 10.31 -13.92
C ARG A 45 1.57 9.64 -12.91
N LEU A 46 2.75 9.18 -13.33
CA LEU A 46 3.70 8.57 -12.41
C LEU A 46 4.25 9.57 -11.40
N ALA A 47 4.48 10.83 -11.79
CA ALA A 47 4.90 11.87 -10.87
C ALA A 47 3.81 12.15 -9.82
N ARG A 48 2.54 12.21 -10.24
CA ARG A 48 1.39 12.34 -9.33
C ARG A 48 1.27 11.14 -8.40
N ALA A 49 1.41 9.92 -8.92
CA ALA A 49 1.38 8.71 -8.11
C ALA A 49 2.50 8.69 -7.06
N LYS A 50 3.69 9.17 -7.41
CA LYS A 50 4.80 9.35 -6.47
C LYS A 50 4.46 10.35 -5.36
N GLY A 51 3.95 11.53 -5.71
CA GLY A 51 3.53 12.52 -4.73
C GLY A 51 2.46 11.98 -3.76
N MET A 52 1.49 11.24 -4.30
CA MET A 52 0.45 10.59 -3.50
C MET A 52 1.02 9.53 -2.56
N LEU A 53 1.96 8.69 -3.03
CA LEU A 53 2.62 7.70 -2.18
C LEU A 53 3.39 8.35 -1.02
N VAL A 54 4.04 9.50 -1.26
CA VAL A 54 4.68 10.29 -0.17
C VAL A 54 3.65 10.64 0.90
N ALA A 55 2.52 11.22 0.51
CA ALA A 55 1.47 11.60 1.45
C ALA A 55 0.87 10.39 2.20
N LEU A 56 0.65 9.27 1.50
CA LEU A 56 0.14 8.04 2.10
C LEU A 56 1.16 7.40 3.06
N PHE A 57 2.45 7.48 2.77
CA PHE A 57 3.50 6.99 3.65
C PHE A 57 3.64 7.85 4.91
N ASP A 58 3.55 9.17 4.78
CA ASP A 58 3.55 10.09 5.92
C ASP A 58 2.33 9.85 6.83
N ARG A 59 1.18 9.59 6.23
CA ARG A 59 -0.01 9.20 6.98
C ARG A 59 0.20 7.87 7.71
N ALA A 60 0.66 6.83 7.01
CA ALA A 60 0.98 5.54 7.60
C ALA A 60 1.99 5.64 8.74
N TYR A 61 2.98 6.55 8.61
CA TYR A 61 3.93 6.84 9.67
C TYR A 61 3.25 7.42 10.93
N ARG A 62 2.38 8.42 10.76
CA ARG A 62 1.62 9.00 11.87
C ARG A 62 0.71 7.99 12.56
N GLU A 63 0.10 7.09 11.79
CA GLU A 63 -0.77 6.01 12.28
C GLU A 63 0.02 4.79 12.80
N ARG A 64 1.35 4.83 12.77
CA ARG A 64 2.24 3.71 13.13
C ARG A 64 1.93 2.42 12.37
N ALA A 65 1.41 2.57 11.16
CA ALA A 65 1.13 1.47 10.27
C ALA A 65 2.40 0.89 9.64
N THR A 66 2.28 -0.29 9.08
CA THR A 66 3.32 -0.95 8.30
C THR A 66 3.05 -0.68 6.83
N ILE A 67 4.11 -0.49 6.03
CA ILE A 67 4.00 -0.32 4.58
C ILE A 67 4.81 -1.37 3.84
N ALA A 68 4.35 -1.71 2.64
CA ALA A 68 5.09 -2.44 1.61
C ALA A 68 4.86 -1.77 0.26
N LEU A 69 5.81 -1.90 -0.67
CA LEU A 69 5.70 -1.36 -2.01
C LEU A 69 6.12 -2.40 -3.03
N VAL A 70 5.24 -2.65 -3.98
CA VAL A 70 5.47 -3.46 -5.17
C VAL A 70 5.30 -2.56 -6.39
N CYS A 71 6.21 -2.60 -7.32
CA CYS A 71 6.10 -1.91 -8.60
C CYS A 71 6.01 -2.93 -9.73
N PHE A 72 5.20 -2.67 -10.74
CA PHE A 72 5.09 -3.52 -11.93
C PHE A 72 5.05 -2.69 -13.21
N GLY A 73 5.54 -3.26 -14.30
CA GLY A 73 5.63 -2.65 -15.63
C GLY A 73 6.70 -3.34 -16.47
N GLY A 74 6.65 -3.16 -17.78
CA GLY A 74 7.68 -3.70 -18.67
C GLY A 74 7.89 -5.22 -18.56
N GLY A 75 6.83 -5.99 -18.32
CA GLY A 75 6.89 -7.45 -18.17
C GLY A 75 7.45 -7.94 -16.84
N ARG A 76 7.61 -7.06 -15.84
CA ARG A 76 8.21 -7.36 -14.54
C ARG A 76 7.36 -6.88 -13.39
N ALA A 77 7.56 -7.50 -12.21
CA ALA A 77 7.08 -7.00 -10.93
C ALA A 77 8.18 -7.17 -9.88
N GLU A 78 8.39 -6.13 -9.10
CA GLU A 78 9.46 -6.10 -8.09
C GLU A 78 8.94 -5.59 -6.75
N VAL A 79 9.30 -6.29 -5.68
CA VAL A 79 9.06 -5.82 -4.32
C VAL A 79 10.13 -4.79 -3.96
N ARG A 80 9.80 -3.51 -4.07
CA ARG A 80 10.72 -2.40 -3.77
C ARG A 80 10.88 -2.16 -2.28
N ARG A 81 9.87 -2.51 -1.50
CA ARG A 81 9.87 -2.42 -0.05
C ARG A 81 9.14 -3.60 0.55
N GLN A 82 9.83 -4.36 1.38
CA GLN A 82 9.21 -5.39 2.22
C GLN A 82 8.41 -4.75 3.36
N PRO A 83 7.42 -5.45 3.95
CA PRO A 83 6.67 -4.94 5.08
C PRO A 83 7.56 -4.43 6.20
N GLY A 84 7.39 -3.18 6.56
CA GLY A 84 8.17 -2.51 7.60
C GLY A 84 7.51 -1.21 8.04
N ALA A 85 8.00 -0.60 9.12
CA ALA A 85 7.51 0.69 9.57
C ALA A 85 7.63 1.74 8.44
N ALA A 86 6.65 2.62 8.33
CA ALA A 86 6.68 3.73 7.41
C ALA A 86 7.73 4.73 7.89
N HIS A 87 8.99 4.49 7.56
CA HIS A 87 10.06 5.46 7.71
C HIS A 87 10.23 6.18 6.37
N TRP A 88 10.98 7.21 6.36
CA TRP A 88 11.42 8.06 5.27
C TRP A 88 11.23 7.47 3.87
N PHE A 89 10.45 8.17 3.07
CA PHE A 89 10.27 7.87 1.67
C PHE A 89 11.60 8.09 0.93
N ASN A 90 12.01 7.13 0.12
CA ASN A 90 13.13 7.28 -0.78
C ASN A 90 12.63 7.16 -2.22
N GLU A 91 12.77 8.22 -2.99
CA GLU A 91 12.37 8.26 -4.41
C GLU A 91 12.96 7.13 -5.24
N ARG A 92 14.13 6.60 -4.86
CA ARG A 92 14.74 5.45 -5.52
C ARG A 92 13.88 4.19 -5.49
N TRP A 93 12.97 4.08 -4.52
CA TRP A 93 12.05 2.93 -4.46
C TRP A 93 11.04 2.95 -5.60
N ILE A 94 10.76 4.13 -6.14
CA ILE A 94 9.82 4.33 -7.24
C ILE A 94 10.56 4.63 -8.55
N ALA A 95 11.78 4.17 -8.68
CA ALA A 95 12.45 4.22 -9.98
C ALA A 95 11.64 3.35 -10.98
N PRO A 96 11.43 3.83 -12.21
CA PRO A 96 10.72 3.07 -13.22
C PRO A 96 11.33 1.68 -13.36
N ILE A 97 10.47 0.67 -13.42
CA ILE A 97 10.89 -0.65 -13.88
C ILE A 97 11.00 -0.53 -15.38
N GLY A 98 12.23 -0.50 -15.88
CA GLY A 98 12.51 -0.17 -17.27
C GLY A 98 11.66 -0.93 -18.29
N GLY A 99 11.19 -0.19 -19.23
CA GLY A 99 11.07 -0.44 -20.64
C GLY A 99 9.95 -1.24 -21.21
N GLY A 100 9.02 -0.58 -21.86
CA GLY A 100 8.29 -1.04 -23.04
C GLY A 100 7.66 -2.45 -22.96
N GLY A 101 6.37 -2.51 -23.03
CA GLY A 101 5.60 -3.74 -22.94
C GLY A 101 4.35 -3.50 -22.12
N GLY A 102 3.35 -4.36 -22.25
CA GLY A 102 2.06 -4.19 -21.61
C GLY A 102 2.11 -3.99 -20.10
N THR A 103 0.96 -3.76 -19.52
CA THR A 103 0.75 -3.60 -18.09
C THR A 103 0.53 -4.98 -17.46
N PRO A 104 1.56 -5.64 -16.91
CA PRO A 104 1.45 -7.00 -16.37
C PRO A 104 0.82 -6.97 -14.96
N LEU A 105 -0.46 -6.61 -14.90
CA LEU A 105 -1.20 -6.45 -13.66
C LEU A 105 -1.28 -7.75 -12.87
N ALA A 106 -1.49 -8.88 -13.55
CA ALA A 106 -1.53 -10.20 -12.92
C ALA A 106 -0.22 -10.54 -12.20
N LEU A 107 0.92 -10.21 -12.81
CA LEU A 107 2.23 -10.42 -12.21
C LEU A 107 2.44 -9.51 -10.99
N GLY A 108 2.02 -8.24 -11.08
CA GLY A 108 2.04 -7.29 -9.98
C GLY A 108 1.22 -7.78 -8.80
N LEU A 109 -0.02 -8.23 -9.05
CA LEU A 109 -0.91 -8.78 -8.04
C LEU A 109 -0.36 -10.06 -7.40
N SER A 110 0.21 -10.97 -8.18
CA SER A 110 0.85 -12.18 -7.66
C SER A 110 1.98 -11.84 -6.69
N SER A 111 2.80 -10.84 -7.04
CA SER A 111 3.87 -10.36 -6.15
C SER A 111 3.33 -9.72 -4.88
N ALA A 112 2.29 -8.90 -4.98
CA ALA A 112 1.62 -8.29 -3.83
C ALA A 112 0.94 -9.35 -2.94
N ALA A 113 0.27 -10.34 -3.53
CA ALA A 113 -0.32 -11.48 -2.81
C ALA A 113 0.72 -12.21 -1.97
N THR A 114 1.88 -12.51 -2.55
CA THR A 114 3.00 -13.14 -1.83
C THR A 114 3.43 -12.34 -0.61
N VAL A 115 3.51 -11.01 -0.73
CA VAL A 115 3.86 -10.11 0.39
C VAL A 115 2.79 -10.17 1.48
N LEU A 116 1.50 -10.07 1.09
CA LEU A 116 0.37 -10.09 2.01
C LEU A 116 0.22 -11.44 2.74
N GLU A 117 0.40 -12.56 2.02
CA GLU A 117 0.36 -13.90 2.60
C GLU A 117 1.48 -14.14 3.62
N ARG A 118 2.70 -13.67 3.31
CA ARG A 118 3.80 -13.73 4.28
C ARG A 118 3.48 -12.90 5.51
N ALA A 119 2.94 -11.71 5.35
CA ALA A 119 2.51 -10.86 6.46
C ALA A 119 1.41 -11.54 7.30
N ALA A 120 0.42 -12.18 6.66
CA ALA A 120 -0.64 -12.92 7.33
C ALA A 120 -0.09 -14.05 8.20
N ARG A 121 0.91 -14.79 7.72
CA ARG A 121 1.57 -15.85 8.50
C ARG A 121 2.33 -15.33 9.71
N HIS A 122 3.01 -14.17 9.56
CA HIS A 122 3.80 -13.59 10.64
C HIS A 122 2.96 -12.79 11.66
N ARG A 123 1.88 -12.16 11.21
CA ARG A 123 1.00 -11.30 12.01
C ARG A 123 -0.46 -11.52 11.64
N PRO A 124 -1.09 -12.63 12.05
CA PRO A 124 -2.46 -12.97 11.62
C PRO A 124 -3.50 -11.91 11.97
N ALA A 125 -3.34 -11.22 13.10
CA ALA A 125 -4.25 -10.18 13.57
C ALA A 125 -4.06 -8.82 12.86
N GLN A 126 -3.02 -8.68 12.02
CA GLN A 126 -2.77 -7.44 11.28
C GLN A 126 -3.70 -7.36 10.08
N ARG A 127 -4.50 -6.29 9.95
CA ARG A 127 -5.29 -6.04 8.75
C ARG A 127 -4.40 -5.67 7.58
N ARG A 128 -4.72 -6.16 6.39
CA ARG A 128 -3.94 -6.02 5.16
C ARG A 128 -4.74 -5.30 4.10
N TRP A 129 -4.30 -4.10 3.77
CA TRP A 129 -4.87 -3.28 2.72
C TRP A 129 -4.00 -3.33 1.47
N LEU A 130 -4.61 -3.58 0.33
CA LEU A 130 -3.96 -3.48 -0.97
C LEU A 130 -4.43 -2.21 -1.68
N TRP A 131 -3.48 -1.35 -2.01
CA TRP A 131 -3.71 -0.14 -2.79
C TRP A 131 -3.15 -0.35 -4.18
N VAL A 132 -3.99 -0.33 -5.20
CA VAL A 132 -3.60 -0.50 -6.61
C VAL A 132 -3.66 0.86 -7.29
N LEU A 133 -2.49 1.41 -7.62
CA LEU A 133 -2.33 2.70 -8.27
C LEU A 133 -2.04 2.45 -9.75
N THR A 134 -2.99 2.70 -10.63
CA THR A 134 -2.91 2.37 -12.07
C THR A 134 -3.79 3.30 -12.89
N ASP A 135 -3.52 3.47 -14.17
CA ASP A 135 -4.44 4.10 -15.14
C ASP A 135 -5.39 3.08 -15.80
N GLY A 136 -5.35 1.83 -15.34
CA GLY A 136 -6.22 0.77 -15.78
C GLY A 136 -5.97 0.27 -17.22
N ARG A 137 -4.92 0.73 -17.90
CA ARG A 137 -4.62 0.35 -19.29
C ARG A 137 -4.03 -1.04 -19.40
N THR A 138 -4.81 -2.03 -18.98
CA THR A 138 -4.50 -3.46 -19.10
C THR A 138 -5.64 -4.20 -19.80
N ASN A 139 -5.31 -5.27 -20.52
CA ASN A 139 -6.29 -6.21 -21.05
C ASN A 139 -6.47 -7.43 -20.13
N GLU A 140 -5.66 -7.52 -19.07
CA GLU A 140 -5.73 -8.60 -18.12
C GLU A 140 -6.93 -8.44 -17.18
N LYS A 141 -7.53 -9.55 -16.79
CA LYS A 141 -8.61 -9.62 -15.79
C LYS A 141 -8.21 -10.57 -14.66
N PRO A 142 -7.19 -10.22 -13.88
CA PRO A 142 -6.75 -11.07 -12.79
C PRO A 142 -7.76 -11.05 -11.65
N GLN A 143 -7.75 -12.10 -10.83
CA GLN A 143 -8.57 -12.15 -9.64
C GLN A 143 -7.96 -11.31 -8.50
N ALA A 144 -8.83 -10.82 -7.62
CA ALA A 144 -8.41 -10.15 -6.39
C ALA A 144 -7.60 -11.09 -5.48
N PRO A 145 -6.50 -10.62 -4.86
CA PRO A 145 -5.76 -11.45 -3.90
C PRO A 145 -6.60 -11.70 -2.65
N ALA A 146 -6.88 -12.98 -2.35
CA ALA A 146 -7.63 -13.38 -1.16
C ALA A 146 -6.93 -13.01 0.17
N SER A 147 -5.64 -12.70 0.12
CA SER A 147 -4.84 -12.31 1.29
C SER A 147 -4.99 -10.84 1.69
N ALA A 148 -5.71 -10.03 0.90
CA ALA A 148 -6.07 -8.65 1.24
C ALA A 148 -7.41 -8.64 1.98
N ASP A 149 -7.48 -7.93 3.11
CA ASP A 149 -8.74 -7.73 3.83
C ASP A 149 -9.54 -6.57 3.24
N GLU A 150 -8.83 -5.61 2.60
CA GLU A 150 -9.42 -4.47 1.88
C GLU A 150 -8.61 -4.18 0.63
N ILE A 151 -9.28 -3.80 -0.45
CA ILE A 151 -8.65 -3.38 -1.71
C ILE A 151 -9.17 -2.00 -2.10
N VAL A 152 -8.25 -1.13 -2.48
CA VAL A 152 -8.54 0.22 -2.99
C VAL A 152 -7.88 0.37 -4.35
N VAL A 153 -8.67 0.64 -5.37
CA VAL A 153 -8.17 0.98 -6.71
C VAL A 153 -8.14 2.50 -6.84
N VAL A 154 -6.94 3.03 -6.99
CA VAL A 154 -6.70 4.46 -7.25
C VAL A 154 -6.46 4.63 -8.74
N ASP A 155 -7.40 5.29 -9.40
CA ASP A 155 -7.43 5.44 -10.84
C ASP A 155 -6.75 6.74 -11.28
N PHE A 156 -5.71 6.60 -12.09
CA PHE A 156 -4.96 7.69 -12.71
C PHE A 156 -5.37 7.93 -14.16
N GLU A 157 -6.51 7.37 -14.61
CA GLU A 157 -7.02 7.63 -15.94
C GLU A 157 -7.41 9.11 -16.07
N GLU A 158 -6.77 9.80 -16.99
CA GLU A 158 -6.98 11.21 -17.30
C GLU A 158 -7.59 11.38 -18.69
N GLY A 159 -8.29 12.49 -18.88
CA GLY A 159 -8.88 12.88 -20.15
C GLY A 159 -10.40 12.87 -20.15
N SER A 160 -10.99 13.46 -21.20
CA SER A 160 -12.45 13.58 -21.38
C SER A 160 -13.11 12.23 -21.77
N ILE A 161 -12.35 11.34 -22.41
CA ILE A 161 -12.81 9.99 -22.78
C ILE A 161 -12.11 9.01 -21.88
N ARG A 162 -12.85 8.47 -20.92
CA ARG A 162 -12.36 7.45 -19.97
C ARG A 162 -12.83 6.08 -20.39
N ALA A 163 -11.91 5.12 -20.46
CA ALA A 163 -12.25 3.73 -20.73
C ALA A 163 -12.92 3.06 -19.52
N GLY A 164 -12.75 3.64 -18.31
CA GLY A 164 -13.36 3.18 -17.07
C GLY A 164 -12.87 1.81 -16.60
N ARG A 165 -11.70 1.39 -17.06
CA ARG A 165 -11.16 0.05 -16.75
C ARG A 165 -10.79 -0.09 -15.27
N GLY A 166 -10.23 0.96 -14.65
CA GLY A 166 -9.95 0.96 -13.23
C GLY A 166 -11.22 0.79 -12.40
N LYS A 167 -12.32 1.44 -12.81
CA LYS A 167 -13.63 1.27 -12.19
C LYS A 167 -14.20 -0.13 -12.37
N ALA A 168 -14.09 -0.69 -13.59
CA ALA A 168 -14.53 -2.05 -13.87
C ALA A 168 -13.76 -3.07 -13.03
N LEU A 169 -12.44 -2.92 -12.91
CA LEU A 169 -11.59 -3.75 -12.07
C LEU A 169 -12.01 -3.71 -10.60
N ALA A 170 -12.29 -2.51 -10.07
CA ALA A 170 -12.76 -2.36 -8.70
C ALA A 170 -14.10 -3.04 -8.47
N LEU A 171 -15.04 -2.96 -9.43
CA LEU A 171 -16.33 -3.63 -9.35
C LEU A 171 -16.18 -5.16 -9.37
N ASP A 172 -15.34 -5.69 -10.25
CA ASP A 172 -15.09 -7.14 -10.36
C ASP A 172 -14.49 -7.71 -9.06
N TRP A 173 -13.74 -6.90 -8.32
CA TRP A 173 -13.09 -7.30 -7.06
C TRP A 173 -13.91 -6.97 -5.81
N GLY A 174 -15.04 -6.28 -5.92
CA GLY A 174 -15.73 -5.72 -4.77
C GLY A 174 -14.86 -4.70 -4.00
N ALA A 175 -13.92 -4.07 -4.70
CA ALA A 175 -12.96 -3.13 -4.14
C ALA A 175 -13.51 -1.71 -4.08
N ARG A 176 -12.92 -0.88 -3.24
CA ARG A 176 -13.18 0.56 -3.26
C ARG A 176 -12.54 1.19 -4.49
N TYR A 177 -13.26 2.07 -5.14
CA TYR A 177 -12.76 2.85 -6.27
C TYR A 177 -12.63 4.31 -5.89
N ILE A 178 -11.50 4.92 -6.23
CA ILE A 178 -11.27 6.35 -6.06
C ILE A 178 -10.41 6.87 -7.22
N THR A 179 -10.71 8.08 -7.70
CA THR A 179 -9.84 8.76 -8.66
C THR A 179 -8.67 9.42 -7.95
N ALA A 180 -7.56 9.59 -8.64
CA ALA A 180 -6.39 10.28 -8.10
C ALA A 180 -6.72 11.71 -7.63
N ASP A 181 -7.60 12.42 -8.37
CA ASP A 181 -8.05 13.76 -7.99
C ASP A 181 -8.80 13.74 -6.64
N ALA A 182 -9.81 12.87 -6.52
CA ALA A 182 -10.60 12.76 -5.30
C ALA A 182 -9.76 12.36 -4.07
N LEU A 183 -8.73 11.52 -4.27
CA LEU A 183 -7.82 11.15 -3.18
C LEU A 183 -6.92 12.32 -2.77
N SER A 184 -6.52 13.17 -3.73
CA SER A 184 -5.71 14.36 -3.46
C SER A 184 -6.49 15.46 -2.73
N GLU A 185 -7.78 15.62 -3.06
CA GLU A 185 -8.67 16.63 -2.46
C GLU A 185 -9.17 16.19 -1.07
N GLY A 186 -9.35 14.87 -0.87
CA GLY A 186 -9.90 14.29 0.36
C GLY A 186 -8.88 14.07 1.49
N GLY A 187 -7.75 14.70 1.48
CA GLY A 187 -6.60 14.47 2.36
C GLY A 187 -6.83 14.52 3.87
N ASP A 188 -8.06 14.71 4.38
CA ASP A 188 -8.33 14.81 5.82
C ASP A 188 -9.56 14.01 6.35
N HIS A 189 -10.29 13.26 5.56
CA HIS A 189 -11.52 12.59 6.05
C HIS A 189 -11.54 11.07 5.86
N SER A 190 -11.31 10.38 6.97
CA SER A 190 -11.97 9.12 7.39
C SER A 190 -12.03 7.93 6.43
N TYR A 191 -10.91 7.28 6.14
CA TYR A 191 -10.97 5.89 5.65
C TYR A 191 -11.20 4.84 6.76
N HIS A 192 -11.34 5.27 8.02
CA HIS A 192 -11.50 4.39 9.19
C HIS A 192 -12.92 4.37 9.79
N ARG A 193 -13.94 4.97 9.18
CA ARG A 193 -15.31 4.81 9.65
C ARG A 193 -16.08 3.84 8.76
N GLY A 194 -16.09 2.60 9.21
CA GLY A 194 -16.92 1.54 8.67
C GLY A 194 -16.71 0.29 9.53
N VAL A 195 -17.31 0.28 10.72
CA VAL A 195 -17.64 -0.94 11.47
C VAL A 195 -18.83 -1.56 10.79
#